data_5ca4708dcd840e68b82d57c0d9975f9c
#
_entry.id   5ca4708dcd840e68b82d57c0d9975f9c
#
_cell.length_a   1.000
_cell.length_b   1.000
_cell.length_c   1.000
_cell.angle_alpha   90.00
_cell.angle_beta   90.00
_cell.angle_gamma   90.00
#
_symmetry.space_group_name_H-M   'P 1'
#
loop_
_entity.id
_entity.type
_entity.pdbx_description
1 polymer ?
#
loop_
_entity_poly.entity_id
_entity_poly.type
_entity_poly.pdbx_seq_one_letter_code
_entity_poly.pdbx_strand_id
1 'polypeptide(L)'
;MENPFSLTIMQSDMRLHVLGLNGREALNQPYRFDLDLIGQEPPISPDALLGQAAFLRLDGESGIHGIVHSVSLSAEAAHRVGYRLTLVPYIQQLEQGLRRRVFHRLTVVQILQRLLEENAIPALSYRFELPNGHYPCRPFCIQYEESDLTLLQRLCEEEGIHYHFEHSPLGHVMVFAEDPKSFPVQAVELLMEADKVGAITRLYQRHHSIPPGPPHGFRDRAAAETADTANPASEAAHERKRDDPTRIHRFQAGRRHLERLRYRKREIHGHTLSPALRSGHIARIDGHPVSTFNDQWLITEVRHRGRQFSILETNLPTPPAAKDYRNQFCAIPWSSVYRPLLVHPKPCVPGNHLAYVLGPPGQAATSDLQGRVMVSLWNRDDEGIALPVSCLTPGDHPSLLAGSEVLVSFLDGDPDRPVLCVGLLEPGPGNGGPTSPRPLAPSNDNTGLLFEWLLNPPDITP
;
A
#
# COMPACT_ATOMS: atom_id res chain seq x y z
N MET A 1 2.54 3.14 41.60
CA MET A 1 3.83 3.24 40.86
C MET A 1 3.48 3.12 39.38
N GLU A 2 3.85 4.11 38.59
CA GLU A 2 3.67 4.02 37.13
C GLU A 2 4.54 2.90 36.56
N ASN A 3 3.95 2.05 35.74
CA ASN A 3 4.72 1.00 35.07
C ASN A 3 5.70 1.63 34.05
N PRO A 4 7.00 1.30 34.14
CA PRO A 4 7.99 1.82 33.22
C PRO A 4 7.75 1.30 31.79
N PHE A 5 8.19 2.06 30.77
CA PHE A 5 8.25 1.55 29.40
C PHE A 5 9.15 0.33 29.35
N SER A 6 8.69 -0.73 28.75
CA SER A 6 9.47 -1.96 28.62
C SER A 6 9.19 -2.65 27.28
N LEU A 7 10.22 -3.28 26.74
CA LEU A 7 10.12 -4.15 25.58
C LEU A 7 10.31 -5.59 26.03
N THR A 8 9.35 -6.44 25.76
CA THR A 8 9.43 -7.89 26.03
C THR A 8 9.64 -8.63 24.71
N ILE A 9 10.72 -9.41 24.60
CA ILE A 9 10.98 -10.30 23.46
C ILE A 9 10.23 -11.59 23.72
N MET A 10 9.29 -11.94 22.81
CA MET A 10 8.28 -12.98 23.08
C MET A 10 8.86 -14.38 23.21
N GLN A 11 9.90 -14.76 22.44
CA GLN A 11 10.44 -16.12 22.48
C GLN A 11 11.27 -16.42 23.76
N SER A 12 11.92 -15.41 24.31
CA SER A 12 12.81 -15.57 25.46
C SER A 12 12.21 -15.04 26.76
N ASP A 13 11.02 -14.43 26.70
CA ASP A 13 10.41 -13.64 27.79
C ASP A 13 11.36 -12.59 28.40
N MET A 14 12.35 -12.19 27.60
CA MET A 14 13.35 -11.23 28.01
C MET A 14 12.76 -9.83 28.03
N ARG A 15 12.92 -9.13 29.14
CA ARG A 15 12.42 -7.77 29.31
C ARG A 15 13.57 -6.77 29.27
N LEU A 16 13.50 -5.83 28.34
CA LEU A 16 14.45 -4.72 28.18
C LEU A 16 13.79 -3.41 28.62
N HIS A 17 14.58 -2.56 29.29
CA HIS A 17 14.12 -1.24 29.71
C HIS A 17 14.24 -0.23 28.56
N VAL A 18 13.17 0.49 28.29
CA VAL A 18 13.09 1.53 27.24
C VAL A 18 13.40 2.88 27.87
N LEU A 19 14.48 3.52 27.43
CA LEU A 19 14.88 4.86 27.86
C LEU A 19 14.18 5.95 27.05
N GLY A 20 14.00 5.69 25.76
CA GLY A 20 13.38 6.60 24.83
C GLY A 20 12.56 5.84 23.79
N LEU A 21 11.46 6.45 23.36
CA LEU A 21 10.68 5.95 22.26
C LEU A 21 10.21 7.10 21.36
N ASN A 22 10.22 6.84 20.06
CA ASN A 22 9.62 7.68 19.06
C ASN A 22 8.84 6.79 18.10
N GLY A 23 7.52 6.95 18.04
CA GLY A 23 6.65 6.06 17.28
C GLY A 23 5.68 6.83 16.39
N ARG A 24 5.30 6.22 15.29
CA ARG A 24 4.23 6.68 14.41
C ARG A 24 3.35 5.52 13.99
N GLU A 25 2.06 5.70 14.14
CA GLU A 25 1.03 4.83 13.60
C GLU A 25 -0.03 5.66 12.86
N ALA A 26 -0.49 5.16 11.72
CA ALA A 26 -1.51 5.83 10.92
C ALA A 26 -2.32 4.80 10.13
N LEU A 27 -3.54 5.19 9.75
CA LEU A 27 -4.37 4.39 8.84
C LEU A 27 -3.67 4.20 7.50
N ASN A 28 -3.77 3.02 6.94
CA ASN A 28 -3.16 2.62 5.66
C ASN A 28 -1.63 2.81 5.58
N GLN A 29 -0.96 2.74 6.73
CA GLN A 29 0.51 2.79 6.80
C GLN A 29 1.03 1.78 7.83
N PRO A 30 2.13 1.08 7.55
CA PRO A 30 2.82 0.32 8.57
C PRO A 30 3.28 1.25 9.70
N TYR A 31 3.06 0.84 10.94
CA TYR A 31 3.60 1.59 12.08
C TYR A 31 5.09 1.36 12.23
N ARG A 32 5.76 2.33 12.86
CA ARG A 32 7.18 2.26 13.17
C ARG A 32 7.45 2.87 14.54
N PHE A 33 8.20 2.16 15.38
CA PHE A 33 8.67 2.64 16.68
C PHE A 33 10.18 2.47 16.76
N ASP A 34 10.87 3.58 16.91
CA ASP A 34 12.31 3.62 17.18
C ASP A 34 12.50 3.74 18.69
N LEU A 35 13.24 2.79 19.27
CA LEU A 35 13.40 2.60 20.70
C LEU A 35 14.88 2.71 21.10
N ASP A 36 15.17 3.51 22.10
CA ASP A 36 16.46 3.50 22.80
C ASP A 36 16.31 2.67 24.07
N LEU A 37 17.12 1.61 24.19
CA LEU A 37 17.02 0.61 25.25
C LEU A 37 18.34 0.50 25.99
N ILE A 38 18.27 0.02 27.22
CA ILE A 38 19.44 -0.34 27.99
C ILE A 38 19.36 -1.81 28.40
N GLY A 39 20.49 -2.51 28.25
CA GLY A 39 20.69 -3.87 28.72
C GLY A 39 21.81 -3.96 29.72
N GLN A 40 21.93 -5.14 30.33
CA GLN A 40 23.01 -5.51 31.23
C GLN A 40 24.04 -6.38 30.52
N GLU A 41 25.25 -6.47 31.04
CA GLU A 41 26.23 -7.42 30.58
C GLU A 41 25.87 -8.86 30.99
N PRO A 42 26.13 -9.87 30.16
CA PRO A 42 26.75 -9.80 28.83
C PRO A 42 25.77 -9.23 27.76
N PRO A 43 26.32 -8.52 26.74
CA PRO A 43 25.49 -7.96 25.69
C PRO A 43 24.78 -9.06 24.88
N ILE A 44 23.53 -8.78 24.53
CA ILE A 44 22.74 -9.65 23.65
C ILE A 44 23.21 -9.41 22.22
N SER A 45 23.47 -10.49 21.47
CA SER A 45 23.82 -10.36 20.07
C SER A 45 22.65 -9.71 19.28
N PRO A 46 22.93 -8.71 18.43
CA PRO A 46 21.91 -8.13 17.54
C PRO A 46 21.17 -9.18 16.71
N ASP A 47 21.87 -10.22 16.22
CA ASP A 47 21.28 -11.30 15.43
C ASP A 47 20.24 -12.12 16.21
N ALA A 48 20.38 -12.22 17.53
CA ALA A 48 19.41 -12.90 18.38
C ALA A 48 18.13 -12.08 18.60
N LEU A 49 18.15 -10.78 18.30
CA LEU A 49 17.01 -9.88 18.43
C LEU A 49 16.30 -9.64 17.09
N LEU A 50 17.06 -9.67 15.98
CA LEU A 50 16.50 -9.41 14.64
C LEU A 50 15.42 -10.43 14.27
N GLY A 51 14.31 -9.94 13.71
CA GLY A 51 13.17 -10.74 13.31
C GLY A 51 12.30 -11.29 14.44
N GLN A 52 12.70 -11.07 15.72
CA GLN A 52 11.94 -11.55 16.87
C GLN A 52 10.66 -10.74 17.07
N ALA A 53 9.58 -11.45 17.45
CA ALA A 53 8.37 -10.80 17.90
C ALA A 53 8.59 -10.16 19.28
N ALA A 54 8.13 -8.93 19.45
CA ALA A 54 8.29 -8.16 20.67
C ALA A 54 7.06 -7.33 21.00
N PHE A 55 6.84 -7.09 22.30
CA PHE A 55 5.76 -6.25 22.80
C PHE A 55 6.31 -5.05 23.54
N LEU A 56 6.09 -3.86 22.98
CA LEU A 56 6.40 -2.58 23.61
C LEU A 56 5.25 -2.20 24.54
N ARG A 57 5.44 -2.28 25.84
CA ARG A 57 4.48 -1.83 26.85
C ARG A 57 4.62 -0.33 27.05
N LEU A 58 3.51 0.40 26.89
CA LEU A 58 3.44 1.85 27.09
C LEU A 58 2.82 2.22 28.45
N ASP A 59 1.75 1.52 28.84
CA ASP A 59 1.09 1.69 30.12
C ASP A 59 0.16 0.50 30.44
N GLY A 60 0.17 0.01 31.68
CA GLY A 60 -0.64 -1.13 32.09
C GLY A 60 -0.49 -2.31 31.13
N GLU A 61 -1.59 -2.69 30.49
CA GLU A 61 -1.65 -3.70 29.43
C GLU A 61 -1.59 -3.10 28.02
N SER A 62 -1.64 -1.77 27.92
CA SER A 62 -1.60 -1.08 26.62
C SER A 62 -0.19 -1.07 26.04
N GLY A 63 -0.06 -1.46 24.78
CA GLY A 63 1.22 -1.52 24.11
C GLY A 63 1.12 -1.77 22.62
N ILE A 64 2.27 -1.93 22.01
CA ILE A 64 2.44 -2.19 20.58
C ILE A 64 3.18 -3.51 20.42
N HIS A 65 2.55 -4.50 19.80
CA HIS A 65 3.22 -5.71 19.35
C HIS A 65 3.82 -5.48 17.96
N GLY A 66 5.00 -6.03 17.69
CA GLY A 66 5.62 -5.95 16.37
C GLY A 66 6.79 -6.93 16.25
N ILE A 67 7.54 -6.82 15.16
CA ILE A 67 8.80 -7.52 14.93
C ILE A 67 9.97 -6.54 14.99
N VAL A 68 11.09 -7.02 15.47
CA VAL A 68 12.35 -6.27 15.49
C VAL A 68 12.92 -6.22 14.09
N HIS A 69 12.89 -5.04 13.47
CA HIS A 69 13.32 -4.84 12.08
C HIS A 69 14.82 -4.49 11.97
N SER A 70 15.31 -3.70 12.90
CA SER A 70 16.72 -3.31 12.95
C SER A 70 17.20 -3.18 14.40
N VAL A 71 18.45 -3.50 14.61
CA VAL A 71 19.13 -3.37 15.90
C VAL A 71 20.49 -2.76 15.69
N SER A 72 20.85 -1.75 16.49
CA SER A 72 22.21 -1.26 16.62
C SER A 72 22.63 -1.30 18.08
N LEU A 73 23.89 -1.65 18.29
CA LEU A 73 24.52 -1.77 19.60
C LEU A 73 25.48 -0.60 19.81
N SER A 74 25.42 0.04 20.98
CA SER A 74 26.41 1.02 21.42
C SER A 74 26.99 0.59 22.77
N ALA A 75 28.29 0.66 22.90
CA ALA A 75 28.94 0.47 24.18
C ALA A 75 29.05 1.83 24.89
N GLU A 76 28.43 1.95 26.05
CA GLU A 76 28.53 3.13 26.89
C GLU A 76 29.49 2.85 28.07
N ALA A 77 30.05 3.92 28.65
CA ALA A 77 30.90 3.78 29.80
C ALA A 77 30.18 3.11 31.00
N ALA A 78 30.91 2.39 31.85
CA ALA A 78 30.41 1.76 33.07
C ALA A 78 29.51 0.52 32.87
N HIS A 79 29.96 -0.49 32.07
CA HIS A 79 29.31 -1.81 31.96
C HIS A 79 27.85 -1.79 31.53
N ARG A 80 27.45 -0.75 30.82
CA ARG A 80 26.08 -0.61 30.23
C ARG A 80 26.14 -0.72 28.73
N VAL A 81 25.20 -1.45 28.21
CA VAL A 81 25.06 -1.68 26.77
C VAL A 81 23.79 -0.98 26.31
N GLY A 82 23.96 0.00 25.41
CA GLY A 82 22.83 0.68 24.75
C GLY A 82 22.42 -0.05 23.48
N TYR A 83 21.12 -0.18 23.25
CA TYR A 83 20.56 -0.71 22.02
C TYR A 83 19.65 0.34 21.41
N ARG A 84 19.73 0.51 20.11
CA ARG A 84 18.69 1.20 19.34
C ARG A 84 18.00 0.18 18.46
N LEU A 85 16.67 0.08 18.59
CA LEU A 85 15.86 -0.94 17.96
C LEU A 85 14.67 -0.31 17.24
N THR A 86 14.34 -0.84 16.06
CA THR A 86 13.11 -0.46 15.33
C THR A 86 12.11 -1.59 15.37
N LEU A 87 10.89 -1.31 15.85
CA LEU A 87 9.75 -2.22 15.89
C LEU A 87 8.76 -1.85 14.79
N VAL A 88 8.34 -2.86 13.99
CA VAL A 88 7.44 -2.70 12.84
C VAL A 88 6.40 -3.84 12.77
N PRO A 89 5.30 -3.71 12.00
CA PRO A 89 4.37 -4.81 11.77
C PRO A 89 4.94 -5.89 10.84
N TYR A 90 4.33 -7.09 10.86
CA TYR A 90 4.71 -8.18 9.95
C TYR A 90 4.67 -7.76 8.48
N ILE A 91 3.70 -6.93 8.08
CA ILE A 91 3.55 -6.48 6.70
C ILE A 91 4.77 -5.73 6.14
N GLN A 92 5.66 -5.22 7.01
CA GLN A 92 6.91 -4.58 6.58
C GLN A 92 7.82 -5.53 5.80
N GLN A 93 7.66 -6.84 5.96
CA GLN A 93 8.41 -7.85 5.21
C GLN A 93 8.09 -7.81 3.70
N LEU A 94 6.93 -7.29 3.32
CA LEU A 94 6.53 -7.14 1.91
C LEU A 94 7.29 -6.03 1.18
N GLU A 95 8.07 -5.21 1.87
CA GLU A 95 8.88 -4.15 1.25
C GLU A 95 10.14 -4.67 0.53
N GLN A 96 10.46 -5.96 0.71
CA GLN A 96 11.67 -6.57 0.19
C GLN A 96 11.60 -6.78 -1.33
N GLY A 97 12.48 -6.07 -2.05
CA GLY A 97 12.72 -6.28 -3.47
C GLY A 97 11.63 -5.73 -4.39
N LEU A 98 12.03 -5.40 -5.60
CA LEU A 98 11.12 -4.98 -6.66
C LEU A 98 10.80 -6.21 -7.53
N ARG A 99 9.54 -6.36 -7.90
CA ARG A 99 9.06 -7.52 -8.66
C ARG A 99 8.43 -7.09 -9.98
N ARG A 100 8.53 -7.98 -10.98
CA ARG A 100 7.78 -7.92 -12.24
C ARG A 100 7.01 -9.21 -12.39
N ARG A 101 5.68 -9.14 -12.33
CA ARG A 101 4.79 -10.30 -12.49
C ARG A 101 3.38 -9.91 -12.85
N VAL A 102 2.62 -10.88 -13.30
CA VAL A 102 1.21 -10.74 -13.66
C VAL A 102 0.38 -11.62 -12.76
N PHE A 103 -0.68 -11.07 -12.19
CA PHE A 103 -1.72 -11.82 -11.50
C PHE A 103 -2.86 -12.04 -12.48
N HIS A 104 -3.30 -13.27 -12.65
CA HIS A 104 -4.31 -13.65 -13.63
C HIS A 104 -5.63 -13.96 -12.95
N ARG A 105 -6.72 -13.41 -13.47
CA ARG A 105 -8.11 -13.74 -13.10
C ARG A 105 -8.37 -13.75 -11.59
N LEU A 106 -7.84 -12.77 -10.87
CA LEU A 106 -8.01 -12.60 -9.44
C LEU A 106 -8.78 -11.33 -9.10
N THR A 107 -9.55 -11.39 -8.03
CA THR A 107 -10.09 -10.19 -7.40
C THR A 107 -8.98 -9.47 -6.63
N VAL A 108 -9.15 -8.18 -6.32
CA VAL A 108 -8.17 -7.45 -5.49
C VAL A 108 -7.98 -8.13 -4.14
N VAL A 109 -9.05 -8.60 -3.51
CA VAL A 109 -8.96 -9.30 -2.21
C VAL A 109 -8.11 -10.56 -2.30
N GLN A 110 -8.26 -11.35 -3.38
CA GLN A 110 -7.42 -12.54 -3.62
C GLN A 110 -5.95 -12.18 -3.87
N ILE A 111 -5.68 -11.06 -4.57
CA ILE A 111 -4.31 -10.58 -4.77
C ILE A 111 -3.70 -10.18 -3.41
N LEU A 112 -4.42 -9.40 -2.59
CA LEU A 112 -3.95 -9.01 -1.26
C LEU A 112 -3.64 -10.25 -0.39
N GLN A 113 -4.55 -11.24 -0.38
CA GLN A 113 -4.35 -12.47 0.36
C GLN A 113 -3.12 -13.23 -0.13
N ARG A 114 -2.96 -13.38 -1.44
CA ARG A 114 -1.80 -14.03 -2.05
C ARG A 114 -0.48 -13.34 -1.70
N LEU A 115 -0.44 -11.99 -1.71
CA LEU A 115 0.73 -11.24 -1.29
C LEU A 115 1.13 -11.53 0.17
N LEU A 116 0.14 -11.62 1.06
CA LEU A 116 0.38 -11.93 2.48
C LEU A 116 0.87 -13.38 2.67
N GLU A 117 0.27 -14.35 1.97
CA GLU A 117 0.64 -15.76 2.04
C GLU A 117 2.05 -16.01 1.46
N GLU A 118 2.38 -15.45 0.29
CA GLU A 118 3.70 -15.59 -0.34
C GLU A 118 4.84 -15.00 0.50
N ASN A 119 4.55 -13.99 1.31
CA ASN A 119 5.52 -13.41 2.24
C ASN A 119 5.44 -14.01 3.64
N ALA A 120 4.80 -15.18 3.79
CA ALA A 120 4.70 -15.93 5.04
C ALA A 120 4.13 -15.11 6.22
N ILE A 121 3.22 -14.16 5.95
CA ILE A 121 2.53 -13.42 7.01
C ILE A 121 1.60 -14.38 7.75
N PRO A 122 1.67 -14.48 9.09
CA PRO A 122 0.86 -15.44 9.84
C PRO A 122 -0.64 -15.23 9.60
N ALA A 123 -1.38 -16.30 9.30
CA ALA A 123 -2.80 -16.24 8.95
C ALA A 123 -3.68 -15.61 10.05
N LEU A 124 -3.27 -15.69 11.32
CA LEU A 124 -3.97 -15.08 12.46
C LEU A 124 -3.61 -13.59 12.65
N SER A 125 -2.67 -13.05 11.88
CA SER A 125 -2.22 -11.65 12.00
C SER A 125 -2.89 -10.70 11.01
N TYR A 126 -3.86 -11.18 10.23
CA TYR A 126 -4.67 -10.35 9.35
C TYR A 126 -6.10 -10.90 9.20
N ARG A 127 -7.04 -10.00 8.88
CA ARG A 127 -8.41 -10.37 8.53
C ARG A 127 -9.02 -9.37 7.57
N PHE A 128 -10.01 -9.85 6.78
CA PHE A 128 -10.76 -9.04 5.82
C PHE A 128 -12.19 -8.84 6.32
N GLU A 129 -12.62 -7.59 6.46
CA GLU A 129 -13.98 -7.17 6.83
C GLU A 129 -14.57 -6.33 5.69
N LEU A 130 -14.91 -7.00 4.58
CA LEU A 130 -15.33 -6.42 3.32
C LEU A 130 -16.72 -6.93 2.88
N PRO A 131 -17.78 -6.80 3.72
CA PRO A 131 -19.07 -7.45 3.47
C PRO A 131 -19.89 -6.81 2.34
N ASN A 132 -19.66 -5.53 2.04
CA ASN A 132 -20.54 -4.75 1.16
C ASN A 132 -19.88 -4.34 -0.17
N GLY A 133 -18.56 -4.46 -0.26
CA GLY A 133 -17.79 -4.07 -1.43
C GLY A 133 -17.95 -5.05 -2.58
N HIS A 134 -18.03 -4.51 -3.78
CA HIS A 134 -17.99 -5.32 -4.99
C HIS A 134 -16.57 -5.26 -5.58
N TYR A 135 -15.90 -6.40 -5.60
CA TYR A 135 -14.52 -6.55 -6.07
C TYR A 135 -14.51 -7.53 -7.26
N PRO A 136 -14.72 -7.05 -8.49
CA PRO A 136 -14.77 -7.92 -9.65
C PRO A 136 -13.43 -8.60 -9.91
N CYS A 137 -13.52 -9.77 -10.53
CA CYS A 137 -12.34 -10.47 -11.02
C CYS A 137 -11.68 -9.63 -12.13
N ARG A 138 -10.42 -9.26 -11.93
CA ARG A 138 -9.61 -8.55 -12.94
C ARG A 138 -9.06 -9.58 -13.93
N PRO A 139 -9.15 -9.36 -15.25
CA PRO A 139 -8.53 -10.24 -16.23
C PRO A 139 -7.04 -10.47 -15.95
N PHE A 140 -6.37 -9.40 -15.56
CA PHE A 140 -5.00 -9.39 -15.09
C PHE A 140 -4.74 -8.18 -14.17
N CYS A 141 -3.69 -8.25 -13.38
CA CYS A 141 -3.14 -7.13 -12.62
C CYS A 141 -1.61 -7.21 -12.69
N ILE A 142 -0.98 -6.16 -13.14
CA ILE A 142 0.47 -6.11 -13.35
C ILE A 142 1.14 -5.44 -12.16
N GLN A 143 2.15 -6.12 -11.62
CA GLN A 143 3.16 -5.57 -10.73
C GLN A 143 4.41 -5.29 -11.55
N TYR A 144 4.87 -4.05 -11.57
CA TYR A 144 6.03 -3.65 -12.34
C TYR A 144 6.96 -2.76 -11.52
N GLU A 145 8.16 -3.28 -11.21
CA GLU A 145 9.19 -2.57 -10.44
C GLU A 145 8.67 -1.90 -9.16
N GLU A 146 7.75 -2.56 -8.49
CA GLU A 146 7.23 -2.16 -7.19
C GLU A 146 7.38 -3.32 -6.19
N SER A 147 7.50 -3.01 -4.89
CA SER A 147 7.50 -4.01 -3.84
C SER A 147 6.09 -4.59 -3.64
N ASP A 148 6.00 -5.75 -2.99
CA ASP A 148 4.70 -6.34 -2.64
C ASP A 148 3.92 -5.42 -1.69
N LEU A 149 4.62 -4.68 -0.81
CA LEU A 149 3.98 -3.69 0.07
C LEU A 149 3.39 -2.53 -0.73
N THR A 150 4.14 -1.98 -1.69
CA THR A 150 3.67 -0.88 -2.55
C THR A 150 2.45 -1.32 -3.36
N LEU A 151 2.49 -2.53 -3.96
CA LEU A 151 1.34 -3.08 -4.68
C LEU A 151 0.11 -3.24 -3.77
N LEU A 152 0.30 -3.79 -2.56
CA LEU A 152 -0.79 -3.96 -1.59
C LEU A 152 -1.42 -2.61 -1.24
N GLN A 153 -0.59 -1.62 -0.91
CA GLN A 153 -1.07 -0.27 -0.56
C GLN A 153 -1.80 0.39 -1.72
N ARG A 154 -1.24 0.32 -2.92
CA ARG A 154 -1.86 0.84 -4.14
C ARG A 154 -3.23 0.22 -4.41
N LEU A 155 -3.35 -1.11 -4.32
CA LEU A 155 -4.62 -1.80 -4.53
C LEU A 155 -5.66 -1.44 -3.46
N CYS A 156 -5.25 -1.31 -2.20
CA CYS A 156 -6.11 -0.82 -1.13
C CYS A 156 -6.60 0.62 -1.39
N GLU A 157 -5.72 1.49 -1.86
CA GLU A 157 -6.04 2.87 -2.21
C GLU A 157 -6.99 2.96 -3.41
N GLU A 158 -6.74 2.20 -4.48
CA GLU A 158 -7.60 2.14 -5.66
C GLU A 158 -9.02 1.72 -5.28
N GLU A 159 -9.14 0.65 -4.52
CA GLU A 159 -10.43 0.09 -4.10
C GLU A 159 -11.05 0.81 -2.89
N GLY A 160 -10.32 1.75 -2.26
CA GLY A 160 -10.79 2.46 -1.07
C GLY A 160 -10.92 1.55 0.16
N ILE A 161 -10.14 0.48 0.22
CA ILE A 161 -10.01 -0.40 1.38
C ILE A 161 -9.08 0.29 2.37
N HIS A 162 -9.54 0.47 3.60
CA HIS A 162 -8.66 0.93 4.65
C HIS A 162 -8.12 -0.23 5.47
N TYR A 163 -6.95 -0.04 6.09
CA TYR A 163 -6.46 -0.95 7.08
C TYR A 163 -5.93 -0.23 8.32
N HIS A 164 -6.02 -0.92 9.45
CA HIS A 164 -5.49 -0.51 10.74
C HIS A 164 -4.94 -1.73 11.49
N PHE A 165 -4.32 -1.50 12.64
CA PHE A 165 -3.73 -2.55 13.45
C PHE A 165 -4.41 -2.60 14.82
N GLU A 166 -4.76 -3.80 15.25
CA GLU A 166 -5.17 -4.10 16.61
C GLU A 166 -4.03 -4.81 17.32
N HIS A 167 -3.71 -4.39 18.53
CA HIS A 167 -2.58 -4.92 19.28
C HIS A 167 -3.05 -5.66 20.53
N SER A 168 -2.37 -6.77 20.82
CA SER A 168 -2.44 -7.51 22.07
C SER A 168 -1.03 -7.86 22.54
N PRO A 169 -0.83 -8.25 23.80
CA PRO A 169 0.48 -8.73 24.26
C PRO A 169 1.03 -9.91 23.44
N LEU A 170 0.16 -10.73 22.84
CA LEU A 170 0.54 -11.94 22.12
C LEU A 170 0.70 -11.76 20.61
N GLY A 171 0.23 -10.64 20.04
CA GLY A 171 0.25 -10.44 18.61
C GLY A 171 -0.39 -9.13 18.18
N HIS A 172 -0.30 -8.85 16.89
CA HIS A 172 -1.07 -7.80 16.25
C HIS A 172 -1.86 -8.36 15.07
N VAL A 173 -3.01 -7.77 14.81
CA VAL A 173 -3.88 -8.14 13.68
C VAL A 173 -4.07 -6.93 12.78
N MET A 174 -3.74 -7.08 11.49
CA MET A 174 -4.04 -6.10 10.46
C MET A 174 -5.46 -6.33 9.93
N VAL A 175 -6.32 -5.35 10.09
CA VAL A 175 -7.73 -5.41 9.69
C VAL A 175 -7.91 -4.64 8.40
N PHE A 176 -8.25 -5.34 7.32
CA PHE A 176 -8.66 -4.73 6.05
C PHE A 176 -10.17 -4.54 6.05
N ALA A 177 -10.62 -3.32 5.89
CA ALA A 177 -12.05 -3.04 5.96
C ALA A 177 -12.49 -1.89 5.03
N GLU A 178 -13.79 -1.73 4.88
CA GLU A 178 -14.40 -0.71 4.01
C GLU A 178 -15.47 0.14 4.72
N ASP A 179 -15.94 -0.31 5.87
CA ASP A 179 -17.02 0.35 6.61
C ASP A 179 -16.43 1.02 7.87
N PRO A 180 -16.83 2.26 8.21
CA PRO A 180 -16.46 2.90 9.47
C PRO A 180 -16.80 2.10 10.72
N LYS A 181 -17.76 1.19 10.64
CA LYS A 181 -18.14 0.31 11.77
C LYS A 181 -17.09 -0.73 12.15
N SER A 182 -16.11 -0.97 11.27
CA SER A 182 -14.98 -1.87 11.57
C SER A 182 -13.99 -1.29 12.58
N PHE A 183 -14.01 0.04 12.78
CA PHE A 183 -13.11 0.66 13.74
C PHE A 183 -13.57 0.40 15.17
N PRO A 184 -12.71 -0.16 16.03
CA PRO A 184 -13.06 -0.40 17.42
C PRO A 184 -13.26 0.92 18.17
N VAL A 185 -14.29 0.92 19.03
CA VAL A 185 -14.51 2.03 19.95
C VAL A 185 -13.58 1.84 21.14
N GLN A 186 -12.65 2.77 21.30
CA GLN A 186 -11.72 2.74 22.42
C GLN A 186 -12.38 3.39 23.64
N ALA A 187 -12.27 2.75 24.81
CA ALA A 187 -12.77 3.27 26.07
C ALA A 187 -11.96 4.46 26.62
N VAL A 188 -11.23 5.19 25.76
CA VAL A 188 -10.43 6.34 26.15
C VAL A 188 -11.26 7.60 26.00
N GLU A 189 -11.65 8.15 27.12
CA GLU A 189 -12.20 9.50 27.18
C GLU A 189 -11.03 10.49 27.23
N LEU A 190 -10.98 11.38 26.27
CA LEU A 190 -10.02 12.46 26.22
C LEU A 190 -10.64 13.70 26.88
N LEU A 191 -10.16 14.04 28.06
CA LEU A 191 -10.68 15.16 28.84
C LEU A 191 -9.79 16.40 28.73
N MET A 192 -10.39 17.58 28.70
CA MET A 192 -9.69 18.86 28.70
C MET A 192 -9.34 19.33 30.14
N GLU A 193 -8.86 18.42 31.00
CA GLU A 193 -8.43 18.76 32.37
C GLU A 193 -6.92 18.58 32.50
N ALA A 194 -6.20 19.64 32.81
CA ALA A 194 -4.73 19.74 32.73
C ALA A 194 -3.95 18.71 33.59
N ASP A 195 -4.56 18.15 34.66
CA ASP A 195 -3.86 17.33 35.64
C ASP A 195 -4.28 15.84 35.64
N LYS A 196 -5.10 15.41 34.70
CA LYS A 196 -5.55 14.01 34.62
C LYS A 196 -4.79 13.21 33.55
N VAL A 197 -4.59 11.93 33.83
CA VAL A 197 -4.09 10.96 32.84
C VAL A 197 -5.07 10.94 31.66
N GLY A 198 -4.55 11.21 30.44
CA GLY A 198 -5.41 11.33 29.25
C GLY A 198 -5.78 12.77 28.89
N ALA A 199 -5.32 13.75 29.63
CA ALA A 199 -5.59 15.15 29.35
C ALA A 199 -5.15 15.56 27.96
N ILE A 200 -6.06 16.27 27.26
CA ILE A 200 -5.71 16.99 26.04
C ILE A 200 -5.03 18.31 26.45
N THR A 201 -3.78 18.48 26.07
CA THR A 201 -3.01 19.68 26.37
C THR A 201 -3.17 20.75 25.31
N ARG A 202 -3.52 20.36 24.07
CA ARG A 202 -3.76 21.26 22.95
C ARG A 202 -4.71 20.61 21.96
N LEU A 203 -5.66 21.36 21.44
CA LEU A 203 -6.57 20.93 20.38
C LEU A 203 -6.83 22.09 19.41
N TYR A 204 -6.79 21.82 18.12
CA TYR A 204 -7.17 22.77 17.09
C TYR A 204 -7.85 22.06 15.92
N GLN A 205 -8.73 22.76 15.27
CA GLN A 205 -9.48 22.24 14.12
C GLN A 205 -8.97 22.90 12.83
N ARG A 206 -8.82 22.08 11.80
CA ARG A 206 -8.48 22.52 10.45
C ARG A 206 -9.64 22.22 9.51
N HIS A 207 -9.97 23.18 8.69
CA HIS A 207 -10.92 23.03 7.61
C HIS A 207 -10.21 23.14 6.28
N HIS A 208 -10.44 22.18 5.39
CA HIS A 208 -9.90 22.22 4.03
C HIS A 208 -11.01 22.57 3.04
N SER A 209 -10.71 23.44 2.08
CA SER A 209 -11.58 23.62 0.92
C SER A 209 -11.56 22.35 0.08
N ILE A 210 -12.73 21.90 -0.34
CA ILE A 210 -12.81 20.81 -1.33
C ILE A 210 -12.48 21.43 -2.68
N PRO A 211 -11.45 20.91 -3.41
CA PRO A 211 -11.19 21.41 -4.76
C PRO A 211 -12.43 21.28 -5.63
N PRO A 212 -12.79 22.28 -6.42
CA PRO A 212 -13.89 22.17 -7.36
C PRO A 212 -13.50 21.18 -8.49
N GLY A 213 -14.10 20.00 -8.46
CA GLY A 213 -13.99 19.00 -9.52
C GLY A 213 -12.84 18.01 -9.40
N PRO A 214 -12.88 16.92 -10.18
CA PRO A 214 -11.78 15.96 -10.24
C PRO A 214 -10.55 16.63 -10.88
N PRO A 215 -9.31 16.24 -10.47
CA PRO A 215 -8.11 16.66 -11.17
C PRO A 215 -8.24 16.28 -12.65
N HIS A 216 -7.82 17.19 -13.54
CA HIS A 216 -7.81 16.99 -14.98
C HIS A 216 -7.06 15.70 -15.33
N GLY A 217 -7.76 14.62 -15.59
CA GLY A 217 -7.25 13.27 -15.87
C GLY A 217 -8.31 12.20 -15.75
N PHE A 218 -9.29 12.38 -14.86
CA PHE A 218 -10.48 11.55 -14.78
C PHE A 218 -11.58 12.15 -15.69
N ARG A 219 -11.32 12.28 -16.98
CA ARG A 219 -12.39 12.38 -17.97
C ARG A 219 -12.95 10.98 -18.10
N ASP A 220 -14.01 10.73 -17.36
CA ASP A 220 -14.81 9.54 -17.43
C ASP A 220 -15.33 9.39 -18.87
N ARG A 221 -14.66 8.53 -19.64
CA ARG A 221 -15.15 8.12 -20.96
C ARG A 221 -16.55 7.50 -20.85
N ALA A 222 -16.96 7.10 -19.64
CA ALA A 222 -18.27 6.60 -19.32
C ALA A 222 -19.37 7.69 -19.33
N ALA A 223 -19.03 8.95 -19.06
CA ALA A 223 -20.00 10.06 -19.15
C ALA A 223 -20.32 10.45 -20.60
N ALA A 224 -19.41 10.17 -21.54
CA ALA A 224 -19.65 10.43 -22.96
C ALA A 224 -20.54 9.35 -23.64
N GLU A 225 -20.54 8.12 -23.13
CA GLU A 225 -21.35 7.04 -23.69
C GLU A 225 -22.80 7.04 -23.17
N THR A 226 -23.13 7.79 -22.13
CA THR A 226 -24.49 7.93 -21.60
C THR A 226 -25.32 9.02 -22.27
N ALA A 227 -24.70 9.86 -23.11
CA ALA A 227 -25.39 10.94 -23.83
C ALA A 227 -26.02 10.49 -25.16
N ASP A 228 -25.74 9.28 -25.63
CA ASP A 228 -26.11 8.85 -26.99
C ASP A 228 -26.97 7.59 -27.03
N THR A 229 -28.01 7.48 -26.22
CA THR A 229 -29.12 6.53 -26.51
C THR A 229 -30.39 6.90 -25.75
N ALA A 230 -31.07 7.92 -26.22
CA ALA A 230 -32.52 8.03 -26.03
C ALA A 230 -33.22 7.20 -27.12
N ASN A 231 -33.28 5.87 -26.97
CA ASN A 231 -34.14 5.03 -27.76
C ASN A 231 -34.93 4.09 -26.83
N PRO A 232 -36.26 4.17 -26.74
CA PRO A 232 -37.08 3.51 -25.72
C PRO A 232 -37.40 2.03 -25.97
N ALA A 233 -36.63 1.31 -26.75
CA ALA A 233 -36.93 -0.07 -27.12
C ALA A 233 -36.02 -1.08 -26.43
N SER A 234 -36.06 -1.17 -25.12
CA SER A 234 -35.93 -2.44 -24.37
C SER A 234 -35.74 -2.24 -22.86
N GLU A 235 -36.80 -2.28 -22.11
CA GLU A 235 -36.76 -2.42 -20.64
C GLU A 235 -35.96 -3.66 -20.21
N ALA A 236 -36.00 -4.75 -20.97
CA ALA A 236 -35.20 -5.96 -20.72
C ALA A 236 -33.69 -5.78 -20.95
N ALA A 237 -33.27 -4.87 -21.84
CA ALA A 237 -31.87 -4.52 -22.01
C ALA A 237 -31.37 -3.56 -20.93
N HIS A 238 -32.26 -2.74 -20.35
CA HIS A 238 -31.98 -1.87 -19.22
C HIS A 238 -31.81 -2.67 -17.91
N GLU A 239 -32.59 -3.72 -17.71
CA GLU A 239 -32.48 -4.59 -16.54
C GLU A 239 -31.17 -5.39 -16.55
N ARG A 240 -30.77 -5.98 -17.69
CA ARG A 240 -29.48 -6.65 -17.85
C ARG A 240 -28.27 -5.72 -17.70
N LYS A 241 -28.41 -4.42 -18.01
CA LYS A 241 -27.38 -3.41 -17.79
C LYS A 241 -27.26 -2.98 -16.32
N ARG A 242 -28.28 -3.21 -15.48
CA ARG A 242 -28.22 -2.86 -14.05
C ARG A 242 -27.31 -3.79 -13.26
N ASP A 243 -27.22 -5.05 -13.64
CA ASP A 243 -26.47 -6.10 -12.93
C ASP A 243 -25.06 -6.36 -13.51
N ASP A 244 -24.57 -5.49 -14.41
CA ASP A 244 -23.20 -5.59 -14.91
C ASP A 244 -22.19 -5.31 -13.78
N PRO A 245 -21.37 -6.31 -13.37
CA PRO A 245 -20.38 -6.16 -12.31
C PRO A 245 -19.43 -4.99 -12.52
N THR A 246 -19.07 -4.72 -13.77
CA THR A 246 -18.17 -3.60 -14.13
C THR A 246 -18.83 -2.26 -13.85
N ARG A 247 -20.12 -2.13 -14.11
CA ARG A 247 -20.89 -0.92 -13.83
C ARG A 247 -21.03 -0.68 -12.34
N ILE A 248 -21.36 -1.71 -11.57
CA ILE A 248 -21.48 -1.64 -10.11
C ILE A 248 -20.15 -1.18 -9.51
N HIS A 249 -19.04 -1.76 -9.96
CA HIS A 249 -17.71 -1.39 -9.51
C HIS A 249 -17.35 0.08 -9.85
N ARG A 250 -17.68 0.57 -11.04
CA ARG A 250 -17.48 1.98 -11.42
C ARG A 250 -18.26 2.94 -10.52
N PHE A 251 -19.52 2.63 -10.21
CA PHE A 251 -20.32 3.43 -9.26
C PHE A 251 -19.70 3.42 -7.87
N GLN A 252 -19.24 2.28 -7.41
CA GLN A 252 -18.54 2.14 -6.14
C GLN A 252 -17.27 3.00 -6.12
N ALA A 253 -16.45 2.94 -7.16
CA ALA A 253 -15.23 3.74 -7.29
C ALA A 253 -15.53 5.25 -7.28
N GLY A 254 -16.57 5.70 -8.01
CA GLY A 254 -17.02 7.09 -8.02
C GLY A 254 -17.49 7.56 -6.64
N ARG A 255 -18.27 6.74 -5.92
CA ARG A 255 -18.72 7.04 -4.54
C ARG A 255 -17.52 7.14 -3.61
N ARG A 256 -16.58 6.19 -3.65
CA ARG A 256 -15.36 6.17 -2.83
C ARG A 256 -14.45 7.37 -3.11
N HIS A 257 -14.41 7.82 -4.37
CA HIS A 257 -13.70 9.05 -4.72
C HIS A 257 -14.31 10.29 -4.04
N LEU A 258 -15.64 10.43 -4.05
CA LEU A 258 -16.33 11.52 -3.35
C LEU A 258 -16.15 11.44 -1.83
N GLU A 259 -16.20 10.24 -1.24
CA GLU A 259 -15.94 10.01 0.18
C GLU A 259 -14.50 10.45 0.54
N ARG A 260 -13.52 10.12 -0.31
CA ARG A 260 -12.11 10.53 -0.17
C ARG A 260 -11.92 12.06 -0.18
N LEU A 261 -12.69 12.79 -0.99
CA LEU A 261 -12.65 14.25 -0.98
C LEU A 261 -13.33 14.85 0.26
N ARG A 262 -14.38 14.20 0.76
CA ARG A 262 -15.21 14.74 1.84
C ARG A 262 -14.62 14.56 3.23
N TYR A 263 -13.98 13.43 3.53
CA TYR A 263 -13.51 13.16 4.90
C TYR A 263 -12.45 14.18 5.34
N ARG A 264 -11.64 14.70 4.43
CA ARG A 264 -10.63 15.73 4.73
C ARG A 264 -11.18 17.12 5.00
N LYS A 265 -12.48 17.32 4.80
CA LYS A 265 -13.07 18.65 4.98
C LYS A 265 -12.89 19.20 6.40
N ARG A 266 -12.94 18.31 7.39
CA ARG A 266 -12.83 18.67 8.80
C ARG A 266 -11.89 17.69 9.51
N GLU A 267 -10.81 18.23 10.03
CA GLU A 267 -9.82 17.46 10.81
C GLU A 267 -9.55 18.19 12.13
N ILE A 268 -9.31 17.43 13.18
CA ILE A 268 -8.75 17.95 14.42
C ILE A 268 -7.34 17.43 14.62
N HIS A 269 -6.52 18.26 15.22
CA HIS A 269 -5.16 17.91 15.63
C HIS A 269 -5.04 18.21 17.11
N GLY A 270 -4.49 17.30 17.85
CA GLY A 270 -4.37 17.44 19.29
C GLY A 270 -3.09 16.87 19.84
N HIS A 271 -2.81 17.26 21.09
CA HIS A 271 -1.74 16.71 21.90
C HIS A 271 -2.37 16.13 23.16
N THR A 272 -1.97 14.91 23.54
CA THR A 272 -2.42 14.28 24.78
C THR A 272 -1.29 13.53 25.46
N LEU A 273 -1.48 13.28 26.75
CA LEU A 273 -0.59 12.46 27.59
C LEU A 273 -1.05 11.00 27.68
N SER A 274 -2.12 10.61 26.97
CA SER A 274 -2.67 9.26 27.02
C SER A 274 -1.83 8.28 26.19
N PRO A 275 -1.13 7.33 26.79
CA PRO A 275 -0.41 6.30 26.05
C PRO A 275 -1.33 5.23 25.45
N ALA A 276 -2.60 5.24 25.77
CA ALA A 276 -3.60 4.30 25.25
C ALA A 276 -4.14 4.68 23.86
N LEU A 277 -3.97 5.94 23.42
CA LEU A 277 -4.49 6.38 22.12
C LEU A 277 -3.84 5.64 20.96
N ARG A 278 -4.65 5.14 20.02
CA ARG A 278 -4.21 4.37 18.84
C ARG A 278 -4.84 4.90 17.56
N SER A 279 -4.11 4.78 16.45
CA SER A 279 -4.70 5.01 15.13
C SER A 279 -5.71 3.91 14.77
N GLY A 280 -6.74 4.25 14.00
CA GLY A 280 -7.79 3.31 13.64
C GLY A 280 -8.77 3.00 14.77
N HIS A 281 -8.79 3.80 15.83
CA HIS A 281 -9.75 3.67 16.93
C HIS A 281 -10.64 4.91 17.02
N ILE A 282 -11.85 4.73 17.55
CA ILE A 282 -12.79 5.82 17.82
C ILE A 282 -12.57 6.26 19.26
N ALA A 283 -12.18 7.52 19.44
CA ALA A 283 -12.06 8.16 20.76
C ALA A 283 -13.14 9.20 20.95
N ARG A 284 -13.60 9.37 22.19
CA ARG A 284 -14.55 10.41 22.58
C ARG A 284 -13.82 11.57 23.24
N ILE A 285 -14.15 12.79 22.82
CA ILE A 285 -13.69 14.03 23.45
C ILE A 285 -14.86 14.66 24.19
N ASP A 286 -14.69 14.93 25.48
CA ASP A 286 -15.67 15.56 26.32
C ASP A 286 -15.06 16.72 27.13
N GLY A 287 -15.93 17.63 27.63
CA GLY A 287 -15.53 18.73 28.50
C GLY A 287 -14.83 19.90 27.78
N HIS A 288 -14.79 19.90 26.44
CA HIS A 288 -14.24 21.05 25.72
C HIS A 288 -15.20 22.23 25.73
N PRO A 289 -14.75 23.49 26.02
CA PRO A 289 -15.62 24.67 26.06
C PRO A 289 -16.31 24.97 24.73
N VAL A 290 -15.71 24.59 23.62
CA VAL A 290 -16.32 24.69 22.28
C VAL A 290 -17.02 23.37 21.98
N SER A 291 -18.34 23.38 21.94
CA SER A 291 -19.18 22.17 21.82
C SER A 291 -18.90 21.33 20.58
N THR A 292 -18.43 21.93 19.51
CA THR A 292 -18.13 21.22 18.25
C THR A 292 -16.98 20.21 18.36
N PHE A 293 -16.17 20.27 19.41
CA PHE A 293 -15.13 19.28 19.69
C PHE A 293 -15.63 18.09 20.49
N ASN A 294 -16.71 18.26 21.27
CA ASN A 294 -17.32 17.23 22.12
C ASN A 294 -18.09 16.23 21.22
N ASP A 295 -17.39 15.26 20.67
CA ASP A 295 -17.92 14.30 19.71
C ASP A 295 -17.07 13.02 19.70
N GLN A 296 -17.46 12.05 18.89
CA GLN A 296 -16.67 10.86 18.58
C GLN A 296 -15.77 11.13 17.37
N TRP A 297 -14.50 10.78 17.52
CA TRP A 297 -13.47 11.06 16.55
C TRP A 297 -12.73 9.79 16.17
N LEU A 298 -12.63 9.52 14.87
CA LEU A 298 -11.75 8.48 14.34
C LEU A 298 -10.32 9.00 14.31
N ILE A 299 -9.44 8.36 15.06
CA ILE A 299 -8.01 8.69 15.10
C ILE A 299 -7.34 8.17 13.83
N THR A 300 -6.85 9.05 13.00
CA THR A 300 -6.22 8.71 11.71
C THR A 300 -4.70 8.57 11.79
N GLU A 301 -4.06 9.30 12.69
CA GLU A 301 -2.61 9.24 12.93
C GLU A 301 -2.30 9.54 14.39
N VAL A 302 -1.32 8.84 14.96
CA VAL A 302 -0.74 9.13 16.28
C VAL A 302 0.79 9.10 16.16
N ARG A 303 1.42 10.14 16.72
CA ARG A 303 2.87 10.22 16.88
C ARG A 303 3.21 10.20 18.35
N HIS A 304 3.92 9.19 18.78
CA HIS A 304 4.29 8.93 20.16
C HIS A 304 5.70 9.42 20.44
N ARG A 305 5.89 10.03 21.60
CA ARG A 305 7.20 10.37 22.10
C ARG A 305 7.26 10.12 23.61
N GLY A 306 8.19 9.31 24.03
CA GLY A 306 8.37 8.99 25.45
C GLY A 306 9.84 9.02 25.86
N ARG A 307 10.09 9.39 27.09
CA ARG A 307 11.42 9.29 27.73
C ARG A 307 11.24 8.82 29.16
N GLN A 308 12.25 8.09 29.63
CA GLN A 308 12.28 7.59 31.01
C GLN A 308 13.68 7.81 31.58
N PHE A 309 13.79 8.72 32.54
CA PHE A 309 15.07 9.16 33.09
C PHE A 309 15.51 8.38 34.33
N SER A 310 14.57 7.82 35.10
CA SER A 310 14.78 7.30 36.44
C SER A 310 15.73 6.09 36.60
N ILE A 311 16.09 5.43 35.50
CA ILE A 311 16.97 4.25 35.53
C ILE A 311 18.46 4.66 35.53
N LEU A 312 18.77 5.86 35.02
CA LEU A 312 20.16 6.32 34.83
C LEU A 312 20.64 7.30 35.88
N GLU A 313 19.75 7.97 36.60
CA GLU A 313 20.07 9.15 37.42
C GLU A 313 19.76 8.94 38.91
N THR A 314 20.33 7.91 39.51
CA THR A 314 20.15 7.63 40.93
C THR A 314 20.80 8.68 41.86
N ASN A 315 21.56 9.65 41.33
CA ASN A 315 22.34 10.61 42.08
C ASN A 315 21.94 12.07 41.98
N LEU A 316 20.79 12.39 41.37
CA LEU A 316 20.29 13.76 41.31
C LEU A 316 19.48 14.12 42.56
N PRO A 317 19.71 15.34 43.14
CA PRO A 317 18.98 15.81 44.33
C PRO A 317 17.48 16.00 44.14
N THR A 318 17.02 16.06 42.90
CA THR A 318 15.58 16.09 42.56
C THR A 318 15.40 15.19 41.35
N PRO A 319 14.86 13.96 41.52
CA PRO A 319 14.60 13.09 40.37
C PRO A 319 13.60 13.79 39.44
N PRO A 320 13.93 13.93 38.13
CA PRO A 320 12.94 14.38 37.16
C PRO A 320 11.75 13.41 37.15
N ALA A 321 10.58 13.88 36.70
CA ALA A 321 9.39 13.03 36.62
C ALA A 321 9.77 11.68 36.00
N ALA A 322 9.42 10.59 36.67
CA ALA A 322 9.91 9.24 36.36
C ALA A 322 9.59 8.80 34.91
N LYS A 323 8.63 9.44 34.27
CA LYS A 323 8.15 9.12 32.94
C LYS A 323 7.60 10.40 32.27
N ASP A 324 8.17 10.79 31.13
CA ASP A 324 7.63 11.84 30.27
C ASP A 324 7.08 11.17 29.00
N TYR A 325 5.77 11.20 28.83
CA TYR A 325 5.11 10.69 27.64
C TYR A 325 4.14 11.74 27.09
N ARG A 326 4.19 11.90 25.79
CA ARG A 326 3.28 12.76 25.04
C ARG A 326 3.05 12.19 23.65
N ASN A 327 1.88 12.44 23.10
CA ASN A 327 1.60 12.16 21.72
C ASN A 327 0.93 13.33 21.01
N GLN A 328 1.00 13.30 19.69
CA GLN A 328 0.27 14.16 18.78
C GLN A 328 -0.65 13.28 17.97
N PHE A 329 -1.89 13.69 17.79
CA PHE A 329 -2.84 12.93 17.00
C PHE A 329 -3.54 13.80 15.95
N CYS A 330 -3.96 13.13 14.85
CA CYS A 330 -4.91 13.65 13.89
C CYS A 330 -6.17 12.80 13.95
N ALA A 331 -7.34 13.45 13.84
CA ALA A 331 -8.60 12.73 13.83
C ALA A 331 -9.64 13.42 12.94
N ILE A 332 -10.60 12.65 12.47
CA ILE A 332 -11.75 13.10 11.69
C ILE A 332 -13.04 12.75 12.43
N PRO A 333 -14.18 13.45 12.17
CA PRO A 333 -15.45 13.06 12.77
C PRO A 333 -15.77 11.59 12.41
N TRP A 334 -16.19 10.80 13.38
CA TRP A 334 -16.58 9.40 13.16
C TRP A 334 -17.66 9.25 12.08
N SER A 335 -18.57 10.22 11.97
CA SER A 335 -19.59 10.25 10.92
C SER A 335 -19.06 10.41 9.50
N SER A 336 -17.78 10.74 9.34
CA SER A 336 -17.12 10.87 8.04
C SER A 336 -16.55 9.52 7.61
N VAL A 337 -16.94 9.04 6.43
CA VAL A 337 -16.40 7.80 5.88
C VAL A 337 -14.95 8.02 5.45
N TYR A 338 -14.02 7.40 6.19
CA TYR A 338 -12.61 7.44 5.83
C TYR A 338 -12.34 6.61 4.57
N ARG A 339 -11.54 7.15 3.65
CA ARG A 339 -10.98 6.43 2.50
C ARG A 339 -9.50 6.78 2.33
N PRO A 340 -8.63 5.78 2.08
CA PRO A 340 -7.21 6.06 1.88
C PRO A 340 -7.00 6.99 0.69
N LEU A 341 -6.02 7.87 0.82
CA LEU A 341 -5.59 8.74 -0.28
C LEU A 341 -4.84 7.90 -1.32
N LEU A 342 -4.87 8.34 -2.57
CA LEU A 342 -4.06 7.76 -3.64
C LEU A 342 -2.62 8.30 -3.53
N VAL A 343 -1.82 7.69 -2.67
CA VAL A 343 -0.42 8.08 -2.41
C VAL A 343 0.52 7.28 -3.31
N HIS A 344 0.16 6.03 -3.61
CA HIS A 344 0.94 5.14 -4.45
C HIS A 344 0.36 5.13 -5.88
N PRO A 345 0.99 5.86 -6.83
CA PRO A 345 0.52 5.88 -8.21
C PRO A 345 0.74 4.51 -8.85
N LYS A 346 -0.04 4.21 -9.90
CA LYS A 346 0.25 3.08 -10.76
C LYS A 346 1.67 3.21 -11.33
N PRO A 347 2.43 2.11 -11.41
CA PRO A 347 3.74 2.13 -12.03
C PRO A 347 3.62 2.51 -13.50
N CYS A 348 4.58 3.25 -14.01
CA CYS A 348 4.71 3.51 -15.43
C CYS A 348 5.59 2.41 -16.05
N VAL A 349 5.07 1.71 -17.06
CA VAL A 349 5.78 0.65 -17.79
C VAL A 349 6.29 1.24 -19.10
N PRO A 350 7.56 1.66 -19.17
CA PRO A 350 8.09 2.35 -20.34
C PRO A 350 8.47 1.39 -21.46
N GLY A 351 8.37 1.85 -22.70
CA GLY A 351 8.91 1.17 -23.87
C GLY A 351 8.19 -0.11 -24.28
N ASN A 352 8.94 -1.01 -24.91
CA ASN A 352 8.46 -2.28 -25.40
C ASN A 352 9.04 -3.43 -24.57
N HIS A 353 8.23 -4.40 -24.26
CA HIS A 353 8.60 -5.57 -23.48
C HIS A 353 8.49 -6.84 -24.32
N LEU A 354 9.45 -7.73 -24.15
CA LEU A 354 9.42 -9.05 -24.78
C LEU A 354 8.31 -9.90 -24.17
N ALA A 355 7.55 -10.55 -25.03
CA ALA A 355 6.51 -11.50 -24.66
C ALA A 355 6.52 -12.70 -25.62
N TYR A 356 5.84 -13.76 -25.25
CA TYR A 356 5.78 -15.01 -26.01
C TYR A 356 4.33 -15.33 -26.34
N VAL A 357 4.08 -15.62 -27.62
CA VAL A 357 2.74 -16.04 -28.07
C VAL A 357 2.46 -17.44 -27.54
N LEU A 358 1.34 -17.59 -26.80
CA LEU A 358 0.94 -18.86 -26.24
C LEU A 358 0.13 -19.70 -27.24
N GLY A 359 0.31 -21.03 -27.17
CA GLY A 359 -0.37 -22.01 -27.99
C GLY A 359 0.54 -23.17 -28.36
N PRO A 360 0.05 -24.15 -29.20
CA PRO A 360 0.87 -25.25 -29.66
C PRO A 360 2.01 -24.74 -30.57
N PRO A 361 3.28 -25.04 -30.25
CA PRO A 361 4.42 -24.49 -30.99
C PRO A 361 4.34 -24.71 -32.49
N GLY A 362 4.61 -23.65 -33.28
CA GLY A 362 4.63 -23.71 -34.76
C GLY A 362 3.24 -23.67 -35.41
N GLN A 363 2.16 -23.61 -34.64
CA GLN A 363 0.82 -23.38 -35.19
C GLN A 363 0.46 -21.88 -35.15
N ALA A 364 -0.47 -21.48 -36.01
CA ALA A 364 -0.98 -20.12 -35.99
C ALA A 364 -1.62 -19.81 -34.62
N ALA A 365 -1.32 -18.64 -34.06
CA ALA A 365 -1.92 -18.19 -32.83
C ALA A 365 -3.44 -18.09 -32.99
N THR A 366 -4.17 -18.59 -31.98
CA THR A 366 -5.63 -18.45 -31.92
C THR A 366 -5.97 -17.10 -31.30
N SER A 367 -6.84 -16.36 -31.98
CA SER A 367 -7.45 -15.16 -31.42
C SER A 367 -8.82 -15.47 -30.82
N ASP A 368 -9.16 -14.76 -29.74
CA ASP A 368 -10.50 -14.82 -29.17
C ASP A 368 -11.55 -14.08 -30.03
N LEU A 369 -12.83 -14.08 -29.61
CA LEU A 369 -13.94 -13.41 -30.33
C LEU A 369 -13.73 -11.89 -30.49
N GLN A 370 -12.82 -11.29 -29.72
CA GLN A 370 -12.46 -9.88 -29.77
C GLN A 370 -11.16 -9.62 -30.54
N GLY A 371 -10.60 -10.63 -31.20
CA GLY A 371 -9.34 -10.53 -31.95
C GLY A 371 -8.10 -10.40 -31.06
N ARG A 372 -8.18 -10.75 -29.77
CA ARG A 372 -7.04 -10.71 -28.85
C ARG A 372 -6.27 -12.01 -28.90
N VAL A 373 -4.95 -11.92 -28.79
CA VAL A 373 -4.02 -13.05 -28.78
C VAL A 373 -3.49 -13.28 -27.38
N MET A 374 -3.39 -14.55 -26.97
CA MET A 374 -2.80 -14.93 -25.69
C MET A 374 -1.29 -14.82 -25.75
N VAL A 375 -0.72 -14.04 -24.84
CA VAL A 375 0.73 -13.86 -24.72
C VAL A 375 1.17 -13.96 -23.27
N SER A 376 2.37 -14.51 -23.03
CA SER A 376 3.02 -14.51 -21.73
C SER A 376 4.04 -13.36 -21.68
N LEU A 377 3.92 -12.50 -20.65
CA LEU A 377 4.83 -11.40 -20.40
C LEU A 377 6.00 -11.88 -19.52
N TRP A 378 7.23 -11.56 -19.91
CA TRP A 378 8.47 -11.76 -19.14
C TRP A 378 8.86 -13.21 -18.82
N ASN A 379 7.92 -14.14 -18.72
CA ASN A 379 8.16 -15.54 -18.40
C ASN A 379 7.38 -16.44 -19.35
N ARG A 380 8.03 -17.46 -19.94
CA ARG A 380 7.40 -18.41 -20.89
C ARG A 380 6.37 -19.32 -20.23
N ASP A 381 6.52 -19.57 -18.93
CA ASP A 381 5.70 -20.52 -18.17
C ASP A 381 4.48 -19.86 -17.50
N ASP A 382 4.18 -18.58 -17.81
CA ASP A 382 3.05 -17.85 -17.24
C ASP A 382 1.75 -18.23 -17.97
N GLU A 383 0.59 -18.12 -17.26
CA GLU A 383 -0.74 -18.38 -17.81
C GLU A 383 -1.11 -17.51 -19.01
N GLY A 384 -0.45 -16.36 -19.12
CA GLY A 384 -0.64 -15.39 -20.20
C GLY A 384 -1.85 -14.50 -20.09
N ILE A 385 -1.84 -13.43 -20.86
CA ILE A 385 -2.90 -12.43 -20.95
C ILE A 385 -3.37 -12.30 -22.40
N ALA A 386 -4.68 -12.08 -22.56
CA ALA A 386 -5.27 -11.83 -23.88
C ALA A 386 -5.12 -10.37 -24.28
N LEU A 387 -4.28 -10.08 -25.27
CA LEU A 387 -3.96 -8.71 -25.69
C LEU A 387 -4.53 -8.36 -27.05
N PRO A 388 -5.04 -7.12 -27.23
CA PRO A 388 -5.40 -6.60 -28.54
C PRO A 388 -4.13 -6.47 -29.39
N VAL A 389 -4.26 -6.79 -30.67
CA VAL A 389 -3.17 -6.68 -31.65
C VAL A 389 -3.24 -5.29 -32.31
N SER A 390 -2.13 -4.53 -32.19
CA SER A 390 -1.96 -3.28 -32.92
C SER A 390 -1.19 -3.55 -34.21
N CYS A 391 -1.85 -3.39 -35.35
CA CYS A 391 -1.22 -3.50 -36.66
C CYS A 391 -0.89 -2.10 -37.20
N LEU A 392 0.29 -1.92 -37.74
CA LEU A 392 0.70 -0.66 -38.41
C LEU A 392 -0.07 -0.41 -39.72
N THR A 393 -0.59 -1.46 -40.36
CA THR A 393 -1.38 -1.39 -41.58
C THR A 393 -2.77 -1.98 -41.37
N PRO A 394 -3.85 -1.23 -41.64
CA PRO A 394 -5.21 -1.77 -41.56
C PRO A 394 -5.37 -2.89 -42.62
N GLY A 395 -5.77 -4.08 -42.14
CA GLY A 395 -6.04 -5.24 -43.00
C GLY A 395 -4.95 -6.30 -43.08
N ASP A 396 -3.75 -6.01 -42.62
CA ASP A 396 -2.68 -6.99 -42.50
C ASP A 396 -2.70 -7.61 -41.09
N HIS A 397 -3.30 -8.78 -40.94
CA HIS A 397 -3.16 -9.60 -39.75
C HIS A 397 -2.01 -10.59 -40.00
N PRO A 398 -0.78 -10.28 -39.58
CA PRO A 398 0.30 -11.24 -39.74
C PRO A 398 -0.04 -12.50 -38.96
N SER A 399 0.20 -13.65 -39.57
CA SER A 399 0.02 -14.95 -38.94
C SER A 399 1.04 -15.10 -37.82
N LEU A 400 0.69 -14.71 -36.60
CA LEU A 400 1.52 -14.97 -35.43
C LEU A 400 1.58 -16.46 -35.17
N LEU A 401 2.76 -16.96 -34.94
CA LEU A 401 2.99 -18.36 -34.61
C LEU A 401 3.12 -18.53 -33.08
N ALA A 402 2.46 -19.53 -32.53
CA ALA A 402 2.64 -19.89 -31.13
C ALA A 402 4.10 -20.25 -30.84
N GLY A 403 4.63 -19.76 -29.73
CA GLY A 403 6.03 -19.87 -29.33
C GLY A 403 6.93 -18.75 -29.88
N SER A 404 6.44 -17.89 -30.80
CA SER A 404 7.23 -16.76 -31.30
C SER A 404 7.35 -15.64 -30.26
N GLU A 405 8.44 -14.91 -30.37
CA GLU A 405 8.71 -13.71 -29.59
C GLU A 405 7.98 -12.52 -30.22
N VAL A 406 7.36 -11.72 -29.39
CA VAL A 406 6.61 -10.53 -29.79
C VAL A 406 6.88 -9.39 -28.83
N LEU A 407 6.61 -8.17 -29.26
CA LEU A 407 6.74 -6.99 -28.42
C LEU A 407 5.38 -6.54 -27.91
N VAL A 408 5.32 -6.21 -26.63
CA VAL A 408 4.16 -5.62 -25.96
C VAL A 408 4.52 -4.21 -25.52
N SER A 409 3.72 -3.25 -25.93
CA SER A 409 3.81 -1.85 -25.50
C SER A 409 2.65 -1.55 -24.53
N PHE A 410 2.85 -0.58 -23.67
CA PHE A 410 1.84 -0.12 -22.73
C PHE A 410 1.40 1.29 -23.10
N LEU A 411 0.12 1.47 -23.44
CA LEU A 411 -0.40 2.77 -23.86
C LEU A 411 -0.28 3.78 -22.72
N ASP A 412 0.42 4.87 -22.97
CA ASP A 412 0.76 5.90 -21.97
C ASP A 412 1.52 5.35 -20.74
N GLY A 413 2.21 4.21 -20.89
CA GLY A 413 2.87 3.51 -19.80
C GLY A 413 1.92 2.87 -18.78
N ASP A 414 0.60 2.82 -19.04
CA ASP A 414 -0.41 2.27 -18.11
C ASP A 414 -0.34 0.73 -18.10
N PRO A 415 -0.02 0.08 -16.97
CA PRO A 415 0.04 -1.37 -16.85
C PRO A 415 -1.29 -2.08 -17.17
N ASP A 416 -2.42 -1.38 -17.10
CA ASP A 416 -3.74 -1.94 -17.42
C ASP A 416 -4.07 -1.85 -18.92
N ARG A 417 -3.17 -1.26 -19.74
CA ARG A 417 -3.39 -1.03 -21.17
C ARG A 417 -2.28 -1.60 -22.07
N PRO A 418 -1.92 -2.90 -21.89
CA PRO A 418 -0.95 -3.56 -22.75
C PRO A 418 -1.53 -3.79 -24.15
N VAL A 419 -0.67 -3.63 -25.17
CA VAL A 419 -1.02 -3.82 -26.59
C VAL A 419 0.09 -4.61 -27.24
N LEU A 420 -0.26 -5.62 -28.02
CA LEU A 420 0.68 -6.41 -28.83
C LEU A 420 1.07 -5.62 -30.08
N CYS A 421 2.36 -5.32 -30.22
CA CYS A 421 2.92 -4.65 -31.37
C CYS A 421 3.43 -5.68 -32.39
N VAL A 422 2.84 -5.71 -33.57
CA VAL A 422 3.22 -6.63 -34.65
C VAL A 422 3.91 -5.86 -35.75
N GLY A 423 4.98 -6.47 -36.35
CA GLY A 423 5.75 -5.88 -37.45
C GLY A 423 7.02 -5.18 -36.99
N LEU A 424 7.33 -5.15 -35.69
CA LEU A 424 8.62 -4.63 -35.20
C LEU A 424 9.74 -5.69 -35.12
N LEU A 425 9.37 -6.98 -35.14
CA LEU A 425 10.32 -8.09 -35.21
C LEU A 425 10.17 -8.75 -36.61
N GLU A 426 11.21 -8.72 -37.42
CA GLU A 426 11.22 -9.53 -38.65
C GLU A 426 11.13 -11.01 -38.25
N PRO A 427 10.36 -11.84 -38.99
CA PRO A 427 10.41 -13.27 -38.80
C PRO A 427 11.83 -13.72 -39.13
N GLY A 428 12.55 -14.29 -38.19
CA GLY A 428 13.84 -14.86 -38.40
C GLY A 428 13.77 -15.87 -39.54
N PRO A 429 14.74 -15.87 -40.49
CA PRO A 429 14.73 -16.79 -41.63
C PRO A 429 14.75 -18.23 -41.10
N GLY A 430 13.71 -19.00 -41.44
CA GLY A 430 13.67 -20.42 -41.18
C GLY A 430 14.89 -21.10 -41.77
N ASN A 431 15.63 -21.87 -40.98
CA ASN A 431 16.66 -22.85 -41.29
C ASN A 431 17.49 -22.63 -42.54
N GLY A 432 18.51 -21.81 -42.40
CA GLY A 432 19.64 -21.77 -43.35
C GLY A 432 20.84 -21.18 -42.64
N GLY A 433 21.95 -21.89 -42.57
CA GLY A 433 23.16 -21.72 -41.79
C GLY A 433 23.74 -20.30 -41.60
N PRO A 434 24.83 -20.16 -40.83
CA PRO A 434 25.33 -18.89 -40.34
C PRO A 434 25.78 -17.99 -41.52
N THR A 435 24.94 -17.02 -41.90
CA THR A 435 25.32 -15.92 -42.77
C THR A 435 25.65 -14.71 -41.95
N SER A 436 26.86 -14.22 -42.10
CA SER A 436 27.41 -12.98 -41.58
C SER A 436 26.44 -11.79 -41.77
N PRO A 437 26.40 -10.83 -40.88
CA PRO A 437 25.55 -9.66 -41.02
C PRO A 437 25.96 -8.86 -42.28
N ARG A 438 25.01 -8.76 -43.21
CA ARG A 438 25.19 -7.91 -44.41
C ARG A 438 24.98 -6.45 -43.97
N PRO A 439 25.89 -5.53 -44.31
CA PRO A 439 25.68 -4.13 -43.98
C PRO A 439 24.46 -3.60 -44.74
N LEU A 440 23.52 -3.00 -44.03
CA LEU A 440 22.39 -2.30 -44.59
C LEU A 440 22.86 -1.13 -45.44
N ALA A 441 22.49 -1.09 -46.72
CA ALA A 441 22.67 0.08 -47.56
C ALA A 441 21.83 1.24 -47.02
N PRO A 442 22.30 2.49 -47.03
CA PRO A 442 21.57 3.62 -46.52
C PRO A 442 20.32 3.86 -47.37
N SER A 443 19.16 3.58 -46.85
CA SER A 443 17.88 4.03 -47.41
C SER A 443 17.63 5.47 -46.95
N ASN A 444 17.27 6.32 -47.90
CA ASN A 444 17.02 7.75 -47.68
C ASN A 444 15.70 8.06 -46.97
N ASP A 445 15.18 7.15 -46.16
CA ASP A 445 13.95 7.33 -45.41
C ASP A 445 14.23 7.74 -43.96
N ASN A 446 13.64 8.85 -43.54
CA ASN A 446 13.73 9.44 -42.19
C ASN A 446 13.34 8.50 -41.03
N THR A 447 12.84 7.30 -41.32
CA THR A 447 12.52 6.27 -40.31
C THR A 447 13.77 5.67 -39.66
N GLY A 448 14.91 5.60 -40.36
CA GLY A 448 16.18 5.10 -39.81
C GLY A 448 16.71 5.97 -38.67
N LEU A 449 16.56 7.29 -38.77
CA LEU A 449 17.02 8.24 -37.76
C LEU A 449 16.21 8.16 -36.46
N LEU A 450 14.93 7.82 -36.55
CA LEU A 450 14.08 7.66 -35.39
C LEU A 450 14.45 6.39 -34.60
N PHE A 451 14.82 5.32 -35.32
CA PHE A 451 15.26 4.06 -34.71
C PHE A 451 16.64 4.20 -34.02
N GLU A 452 17.55 4.92 -34.65
CA GLU A 452 18.89 5.17 -34.08
C GLU A 452 18.80 6.06 -32.83
N TRP A 453 17.89 7.03 -32.82
CA TRP A 453 17.61 7.89 -31.64
C TRP A 453 16.91 7.15 -30.49
N LEU A 454 16.04 6.18 -30.79
CA LEU A 454 15.36 5.36 -29.78
C LEU A 454 16.29 4.32 -29.14
N LEU A 455 17.29 3.84 -29.87
CA LEU A 455 18.25 2.83 -29.37
C LEU A 455 19.45 3.46 -28.66
N ASN A 456 19.82 4.70 -29.03
CA ASN A 456 20.94 5.44 -28.46
C ASN A 456 20.51 6.89 -28.19
N PRO A 457 19.76 7.18 -27.15
CA PRO A 457 19.43 8.55 -26.80
C PRO A 457 20.73 9.32 -26.49
N PRO A 458 20.94 10.54 -27.03
CA PRO A 458 22.10 11.34 -26.70
C PRO A 458 22.16 11.65 -25.23
N ASP A 459 23.32 11.47 -24.60
CA ASP A 459 23.57 11.87 -23.21
C ASP A 459 23.29 13.36 -23.06
N ILE A 460 22.16 13.68 -22.42
CA ILE A 460 21.87 15.04 -21.96
C ILE A 460 22.49 15.14 -20.58
N THR A 461 23.76 15.48 -20.52
CA THR A 461 24.37 16.01 -19.28
C THR A 461 23.94 17.45 -19.08
N PRO A 462 23.60 17.87 -17.86
CA PRO A 462 23.08 19.20 -17.54
C PRO A 462 24.08 20.32 -17.72
#